data_c9f7c2e31acd59422beb3a10486d4e70
#
_entry.id   c9f7c2e31acd59422beb3a10486d4e70
#
_cell.length_a   1.000
_cell.length_b   1.000
_cell.length_c   1.000
_cell.angle_alpha   90.00
_cell.angle_beta   90.00
_cell.angle_gamma   90.00
#
_symmetry.space_group_name_H-M   'P 1'
#
loop_
_entity.id
_entity.type
_entity.pdbx_description
1 polymer ?
#
loop_
_entity_poly.entity_id
_entity_poly.type
_entity_poly.pdbx_seq_one_letter_code
_entity_poly.pdbx_strand_id
1 'polypeptide(L)'
;NRIHQKLVMELSGTLREYIKSQHGSCEIYPAPFAVFLGENTPNYVEPDISVICDKNKLTDKGCNGAPDFVIEIVSPGSRKMDYSTKNALYSDFGVREYWIVDHAKERTTVYRYEEDAAPIIIPFSMPIAIGIYQNLSITIAELLE
;
A
#
# COMPACT_ATOMS: atom_id res chain seq x y z
N ASN A 1 3.27 -14.74 -8.53
CA ASN A 1 3.57 -14.87 -9.95
C ASN A 1 4.42 -13.70 -10.44
N ARG A 2 4.83 -13.73 -11.69
CA ARG A 2 5.73 -12.72 -12.26
C ARG A 2 5.12 -11.31 -12.29
N ILE A 3 3.85 -11.20 -12.63
CA ILE A 3 3.16 -9.89 -12.69
C ILE A 3 3.05 -9.27 -11.29
N HIS A 4 2.74 -10.08 -10.30
CA HIS A 4 2.73 -9.62 -8.90
C HIS A 4 4.10 -9.04 -8.51
N GLN A 5 5.18 -9.77 -8.78
CA GLN A 5 6.54 -9.29 -8.49
C GLN A 5 6.89 -8.02 -9.26
N LYS A 6 6.51 -7.96 -10.54
CA LYS A 6 6.76 -6.76 -11.36
C LYS A 6 6.07 -5.54 -10.76
N LEU A 7 4.81 -5.68 -10.37
CA LEU A 7 4.07 -4.57 -9.75
C LEU A 7 4.66 -4.16 -8.41
N VAL A 8 5.09 -5.11 -7.58
CA VAL A 8 5.77 -4.77 -6.33
C VAL A 8 7.03 -3.95 -6.59
N MET A 9 7.86 -4.39 -7.54
CA MET A 9 9.10 -3.69 -7.85
C MET A 9 8.85 -2.31 -8.43
N GLU A 10 7.96 -2.19 -9.42
CA GLU A 10 7.72 -0.93 -10.11
C GLU A 10 7.04 0.10 -9.20
N LEU A 11 6.05 -0.32 -8.42
CA LEU A 11 5.39 0.56 -7.46
C LEU A 11 6.36 1.01 -6.36
N SER A 12 7.10 0.06 -5.79
CA SER A 12 8.10 0.38 -4.77
C SER A 12 9.15 1.34 -5.30
N GLY A 13 9.65 1.10 -6.51
CA GLY A 13 10.65 1.95 -7.15
C GLY A 13 10.15 3.37 -7.39
N THR A 14 8.92 3.49 -7.90
CA THR A 14 8.30 4.79 -8.16
C THR A 14 8.12 5.60 -6.88
N LEU A 15 7.62 4.97 -5.83
CA LEU A 15 7.43 5.61 -4.54
C LEU A 15 8.77 6.01 -3.91
N ARG A 16 9.75 5.12 -3.96
CA ARG A 16 11.07 5.38 -3.39
C ARG A 16 11.75 6.55 -4.10
N GLU A 17 11.69 6.58 -5.43
CA GLU A 17 12.26 7.66 -6.24
C GLU A 17 11.62 9.00 -5.90
N TYR A 18 10.30 9.04 -5.77
CA TYR A 18 9.59 10.25 -5.39
C TYR A 18 10.01 10.74 -3.99
N ILE A 19 10.02 9.84 -3.01
CA ILE A 19 10.41 10.17 -1.63
C ILE A 19 11.82 10.78 -1.61
N LYS A 20 12.76 10.19 -2.35
CA LYS A 20 14.13 10.68 -2.43
C LYS A 20 14.21 12.04 -3.13
N SER A 21 13.47 12.21 -4.21
CA SER A 21 13.48 13.46 -4.97
C SER A 21 12.95 14.65 -4.16
N GLN A 22 12.04 14.38 -3.22
CA GLN A 22 11.46 15.39 -2.34
C GLN A 22 12.22 15.53 -1.02
N HIS A 23 13.33 14.83 -0.85
CA HIS A 23 14.07 14.77 0.42
C HIS A 23 13.17 14.35 1.58
N GLY A 24 12.19 13.49 1.30
CA GLY A 24 11.24 13.02 2.27
C GLY A 24 11.84 12.03 3.26
N SER A 25 11.20 11.92 4.42
CA SER A 25 11.68 11.06 5.50
C SER A 25 10.97 9.70 5.56
N CYS A 26 9.92 9.48 4.76
CA CYS A 26 9.21 8.21 4.76
C CYS A 26 10.11 7.09 4.20
N GLU A 27 9.95 5.91 4.76
CA GLU A 27 10.63 4.70 4.29
C GLU A 27 9.64 3.74 3.68
N ILE A 28 10.08 3.00 2.68
CA ILE A 28 9.24 2.05 1.97
C ILE A 28 9.82 0.64 2.09
N TYR A 29 8.96 -0.32 2.40
CA TYR A 29 9.36 -1.72 2.57
C TYR A 29 8.43 -2.64 1.79
N PRO A 30 8.94 -3.36 0.78
CA PRO A 30 8.18 -4.44 0.16
C PRO A 30 8.20 -5.69 1.04
N ALA A 31 7.24 -6.56 0.85
CA ALA A 31 7.20 -7.85 1.56
C ALA A 31 8.44 -8.70 1.23
N PRO A 32 8.91 -9.57 2.16
CA PRO A 32 8.34 -9.78 3.48
C PRO A 32 8.75 -8.68 4.47
N PHE A 33 7.77 -8.05 5.09
CA PHE A 33 8.00 -7.01 6.10
C PHE A 33 6.83 -7.03 7.07
N ALA A 34 7.11 -7.35 8.34
CA ALA A 34 6.08 -7.54 9.34
C ALA A 34 5.52 -6.21 9.86
N VAL A 35 4.21 -6.10 9.89
CA VAL A 35 3.48 -4.97 10.46
C VAL A 35 2.61 -5.48 11.60
N PHE A 36 2.91 -5.01 12.81
CA PHE A 36 2.21 -5.41 14.02
C PHE A 36 1.14 -4.36 14.33
N LEU A 37 -0.12 -4.73 14.12
CA LEU A 37 -1.26 -3.87 14.38
C LEU A 37 -1.89 -4.29 15.71
N GLY A 38 -2.02 -3.36 16.62
CA GLY A 38 -2.53 -3.61 17.96
C GLY A 38 -1.46 -4.04 18.95
N GLU A 39 -1.64 -3.58 20.18
CA GLU A 39 -0.77 -3.91 21.29
C GLU A 39 -0.99 -5.34 21.75
N ASN A 40 0.08 -6.01 22.18
CA ASN A 40 0.03 -7.34 22.79
C ASN A 40 -0.51 -8.46 21.89
N THR A 41 -0.53 -8.28 20.57
CA THR A 41 -0.86 -9.38 19.68
C THR A 41 0.42 -9.95 19.07
N PRO A 42 0.61 -11.28 19.11
CA PRO A 42 1.74 -11.89 18.41
C PRO A 42 1.52 -11.94 16.91
N ASN A 43 0.32 -11.61 16.46
CA ASN A 43 -0.06 -11.68 15.06
C ASN A 43 0.38 -10.42 14.32
N TYR A 44 0.79 -10.60 13.09
CA TYR A 44 1.19 -9.53 12.22
C TYR A 44 0.71 -9.80 10.80
N VAL A 45 0.72 -8.76 9.99
CA VAL A 45 0.48 -8.86 8.55
C VAL A 45 1.78 -8.53 7.81
N GLU A 46 1.89 -9.01 6.59
CA GLU A 46 3.03 -8.70 5.71
C GLU A 46 2.49 -8.09 4.41
N PRO A 47 2.16 -6.80 4.41
CA PRO A 47 1.64 -6.16 3.21
C PRO A 47 2.65 -6.24 2.07
N ASP A 48 2.16 -6.30 0.83
CA ASP A 48 3.04 -6.32 -0.33
C ASP A 48 3.94 -5.09 -0.36
N ILE A 49 3.40 -3.92 -0.04
CA ILE A 49 4.17 -2.67 0.06
C ILE A 49 3.67 -1.86 1.25
N SER A 50 4.61 -1.39 2.08
CA SER A 50 4.30 -0.52 3.23
C SER A 50 5.14 0.74 3.16
N VAL A 51 4.52 1.89 3.38
CA VAL A 51 5.20 3.19 3.50
C VAL A 51 5.01 3.71 4.91
N ILE A 52 6.10 3.99 5.62
CA ILE A 52 6.09 4.43 7.02
C ILE A 52 6.78 5.78 7.12
N CYS A 53 6.04 6.79 7.60
CA CYS A 53 6.56 8.15 7.76
C CYS A 53 6.97 8.46 9.19
N ASP A 54 6.43 7.76 10.17
CA ASP A 54 6.88 7.86 11.57
C ASP A 54 7.92 6.77 11.87
N LYS A 55 9.19 7.17 11.84
CA LYS A 55 10.30 6.23 12.03
C LYS A 55 10.35 5.64 13.43
N ASN A 56 9.66 6.23 14.42
CA ASN A 56 9.57 5.67 15.75
C ASN A 56 8.82 4.33 15.78
N LYS A 57 8.04 4.04 14.74
CA LYS A 57 7.37 2.74 14.59
C LYS A 57 8.29 1.64 14.09
N LEU A 58 9.44 1.98 13.55
CA LEU A 58 10.35 1.02 12.93
C LEU A 58 11.25 0.36 13.99
N THR A 59 11.33 -0.97 13.92
CA THR A 59 12.19 -1.80 14.76
C THR A 59 12.91 -2.83 13.88
N ASP A 60 13.84 -3.56 14.43
CA ASP A 60 14.51 -4.64 13.70
C ASP A 60 13.54 -5.74 13.25
N LYS A 61 12.38 -5.84 13.88
CA LYS A 61 11.36 -6.83 13.55
C LYS A 61 10.40 -6.39 12.46
N GLY A 62 10.30 -5.07 12.22
CA GLY A 62 9.35 -4.51 11.27
C GLY A 62 8.76 -3.20 11.76
N CYS A 63 7.46 -3.05 11.63
CA CYS A 63 6.73 -1.83 12.00
C CYS A 63 5.77 -2.10 13.15
N ASN A 64 5.89 -1.34 14.23
CA ASN A 64 4.93 -1.37 15.34
C ASN A 64 3.90 -0.28 15.14
N GLY A 65 2.71 -0.66 14.72
CA GLY A 65 1.62 0.26 14.43
C GLY A 65 1.35 0.36 12.94
N ALA A 66 0.41 1.23 12.58
CA ALA A 66 -0.05 1.36 11.21
C ALA A 66 0.97 2.08 10.33
N PRO A 67 1.32 1.53 9.16
CA PRO A 67 1.95 2.29 8.09
C PRO A 67 1.04 3.43 7.63
N ASP A 68 1.63 4.43 7.00
CA ASP A 68 0.86 5.54 6.42
C ASP A 68 0.13 5.10 5.14
N PHE A 69 0.78 4.27 4.33
CA PHE A 69 0.23 3.83 3.06
C PHE A 69 0.55 2.34 2.87
N VAL A 70 -0.46 1.58 2.48
CA VAL A 70 -0.34 0.14 2.20
C VAL A 70 -0.85 -0.15 0.81
N ILE A 71 -0.11 -0.94 0.05
CA ILE A 71 -0.57 -1.47 -1.24
C ILE A 71 -0.55 -3.00 -1.15
N GLU A 72 -1.69 -3.61 -1.48
CA GLU A 72 -1.79 -5.06 -1.67
C GLU A 72 -2.07 -5.34 -3.14
N ILE A 73 -1.34 -6.29 -3.69
CA ILE A 73 -1.53 -6.71 -5.08
C ILE A 73 -2.27 -8.04 -5.03
N VAL A 74 -3.50 -8.02 -5.53
CA VAL A 74 -4.42 -9.15 -5.39
C VAL A 74 -3.94 -10.34 -6.22
N SER A 75 -3.93 -11.51 -5.60
CA SER A 75 -3.85 -12.79 -6.28
C SER A 75 -5.20 -13.50 -6.16
N PRO A 76 -5.48 -14.51 -6.99
CA PRO A 76 -6.77 -15.24 -6.92
C PRO A 76 -7.09 -15.74 -5.52
N GLY A 77 -6.08 -16.16 -4.75
CA GLY A 77 -6.28 -16.70 -3.40
C GLY A 77 -6.42 -15.65 -2.30
N SER A 78 -6.07 -14.39 -2.56
CA SER A 78 -6.07 -13.34 -1.53
C SER A 78 -7.23 -12.35 -1.65
N ARG A 79 -8.06 -12.44 -2.68
CA ARG A 79 -9.07 -11.44 -3.02
C ARG A 79 -9.99 -11.09 -1.84
N LYS A 80 -10.60 -12.11 -1.22
CA LYS A 80 -11.52 -11.87 -0.10
C LYS A 80 -10.80 -11.23 1.09
N MET A 81 -9.60 -11.70 1.38
CA MET A 81 -8.80 -11.17 2.48
C MET A 81 -8.49 -9.70 2.25
N ASP A 82 -8.03 -9.33 1.05
CA ASP A 82 -7.61 -7.97 0.74
C ASP A 82 -8.79 -6.98 0.72
N TYR A 83 -9.91 -7.37 0.10
CA TYR A 83 -11.07 -6.47 -0.02
C TYR A 83 -11.92 -6.36 1.24
N SER A 84 -11.91 -7.36 2.10
CA SER A 84 -12.77 -7.41 3.29
C SER A 84 -11.98 -7.33 4.58
N THR A 85 -11.27 -8.40 4.93
CA THR A 85 -10.61 -8.51 6.25
C THR A 85 -9.52 -7.49 6.44
N LYS A 86 -8.62 -7.34 5.46
CA LYS A 86 -7.51 -6.38 5.57
C LYS A 86 -8.00 -4.94 5.47
N ASN A 87 -9.01 -4.68 4.65
CA ASN A 87 -9.59 -3.35 4.56
C ASN A 87 -10.12 -2.88 5.92
N ALA A 88 -10.90 -3.72 6.61
CA ALA A 88 -11.39 -3.40 7.94
C ALA A 88 -10.24 -3.21 8.93
N LEU A 89 -9.26 -4.08 8.88
CA LEU A 89 -8.09 -4.04 9.77
C LEU A 89 -7.30 -2.74 9.59
N TYR A 90 -6.99 -2.38 8.36
CA TYR A 90 -6.21 -1.16 8.08
C TYR A 90 -6.97 0.10 8.44
N SER A 91 -8.27 0.14 8.16
CA SER A 91 -9.12 1.25 8.56
C SER A 91 -9.14 1.44 10.07
N ASP A 92 -9.35 0.34 10.81
CA ASP A 92 -9.50 0.39 12.27
C ASP A 92 -8.21 0.80 12.98
N PHE A 93 -7.04 0.43 12.44
CA PHE A 93 -5.76 0.69 13.10
C PHE A 93 -5.06 1.96 12.62
N GLY A 94 -5.67 2.73 11.71
CA GLY A 94 -5.20 4.07 11.39
C GLY A 94 -4.25 4.17 10.20
N VAL A 95 -4.28 3.21 9.29
CA VAL A 95 -3.64 3.39 7.98
C VAL A 95 -4.32 4.56 7.28
N ARG A 96 -3.54 5.46 6.67
CA ARG A 96 -4.09 6.65 6.04
C ARG A 96 -4.66 6.37 4.65
N GLU A 97 -3.95 5.53 3.89
CA GLU A 97 -4.35 5.20 2.52
C GLU A 97 -4.06 3.73 2.23
N TYR A 98 -4.98 3.07 1.51
CA TYR A 98 -4.86 1.65 1.16
C TYR A 98 -5.28 1.44 -0.29
N TRP A 99 -4.40 0.84 -1.09
CA TRP A 99 -4.70 0.49 -2.48
C TRP A 99 -4.76 -1.02 -2.63
N ILE A 100 -5.77 -1.48 -3.35
CA ILE A 100 -5.86 -2.87 -3.79
C ILE A 100 -5.70 -2.87 -5.31
N VAL A 101 -4.55 -3.35 -5.76
CA VAL A 101 -4.22 -3.42 -7.19
C VAL A 101 -4.63 -4.80 -7.70
N ASP A 102 -5.62 -4.85 -8.58
CA ASP A 102 -6.23 -6.08 -9.06
C ASP A 102 -5.92 -6.28 -10.54
N HIS A 103 -4.87 -7.07 -10.81
CA HIS A 103 -4.41 -7.28 -12.19
C HIS A 103 -5.45 -8.04 -13.02
N ALA A 104 -6.13 -9.03 -12.43
CA ALA A 104 -7.12 -9.82 -13.17
C ALA A 104 -8.29 -8.97 -13.67
N LYS A 105 -8.66 -7.94 -12.89
CA LYS A 105 -9.74 -7.02 -13.25
C LYS A 105 -9.24 -5.70 -13.83
N GLU A 106 -7.94 -5.53 -13.92
CA GLU A 106 -7.27 -4.34 -14.47
C GLU A 106 -7.79 -3.03 -13.85
N ARG A 107 -7.92 -3.04 -12.51
CA ARG A 107 -8.40 -1.88 -11.77
C ARG A 107 -7.76 -1.81 -10.39
N THR A 108 -7.71 -0.59 -9.83
CA THR A 108 -7.23 -0.34 -8.48
C THR A 108 -8.36 0.25 -7.66
N THR A 109 -8.57 -0.31 -6.46
CA THR A 109 -9.50 0.27 -5.48
C THR A 109 -8.67 1.10 -4.50
N VAL A 110 -9.03 2.36 -4.34
CA VAL A 110 -8.30 3.34 -3.53
C VAL A 110 -9.15 3.72 -2.34
N TYR A 111 -8.65 3.44 -1.14
CA TYR A 111 -9.27 3.85 0.13
C TYR A 111 -8.41 4.96 0.73
N ARG A 112 -9.02 6.13 0.94
CA ARG A 112 -8.38 7.25 1.64
C ARG A 112 -9.12 7.43 2.95
N TYR A 113 -8.62 6.78 4.00
CA TYR A 113 -9.33 6.70 5.27
C TYR A 113 -9.39 8.03 6.01
N GLU A 114 -8.51 8.97 5.68
CA GLU A 114 -8.55 10.31 6.26
C GLU A 114 -9.68 11.16 5.66
N GLU A 115 -10.21 10.76 4.51
CA GLU A 115 -11.34 11.43 3.88
C GLU A 115 -12.63 10.66 4.23
N ASP A 116 -13.69 11.39 4.54
CA ASP A 116 -15.01 10.79 4.77
C ASP A 116 -15.70 10.55 3.42
N ALA A 117 -15.14 9.61 2.65
CA ALA A 117 -15.59 9.32 1.30
C ALA A 117 -15.53 7.83 1.01
N ALA A 118 -16.39 7.39 0.09
CA ALA A 118 -16.37 6.03 -0.40
C ALA A 118 -15.08 5.74 -1.18
N PRO A 119 -14.66 4.48 -1.26
CA PRO A 119 -13.50 4.12 -2.07
C PRO A 119 -13.72 4.45 -3.56
N ILE A 120 -12.62 4.73 -4.25
CA ILE A 120 -12.61 5.05 -5.67
C ILE A 120 -12.04 3.87 -6.43
N ILE A 121 -12.70 3.48 -7.52
CA ILE A 121 -12.22 2.41 -8.40
C ILE A 121 -11.69 3.06 -9.66
N ILE A 122 -10.41 2.82 -9.96
CA ILE A 122 -9.72 3.47 -11.08
C ILE A 122 -9.15 2.39 -12.02
N PRO A 123 -9.49 2.44 -13.32
CA PRO A 123 -8.90 1.50 -14.29
C PRO A 123 -7.38 1.66 -14.40
N PHE A 124 -6.69 0.61 -14.80
CA PHE A 124 -5.23 0.63 -14.96
C PHE A 124 -4.73 1.69 -15.95
N SER A 125 -5.57 2.06 -16.93
CA SER A 125 -5.20 3.04 -17.95
C SER A 125 -5.23 4.50 -17.47
N MET A 126 -5.76 4.75 -16.27
CA MET A 126 -5.92 6.11 -15.75
C MET A 126 -4.95 6.40 -14.60
N PRO A 127 -4.46 7.65 -14.49
CA PRO A 127 -3.58 8.03 -13.39
C PRO A 127 -4.33 8.04 -12.06
N ILE A 128 -3.62 7.61 -11.01
CA ILE A 128 -4.11 7.63 -9.64
C ILE A 128 -3.26 8.62 -8.86
N ALA A 129 -3.88 9.68 -8.35
CA ALA A 129 -3.21 10.60 -7.44
C ALA A 129 -3.03 9.93 -6.07
N ILE A 130 -1.84 10.01 -5.51
CA ILE A 130 -1.58 9.48 -4.17
C ILE A 130 -2.02 10.52 -3.15
N GLY A 131 -2.91 10.12 -2.23
CA GLY A 131 -3.50 11.06 -1.27
C GLY A 131 -2.50 11.58 -0.23
N ILE A 132 -1.55 10.76 0.20
CA ILE A 132 -0.56 11.17 1.20
C ILE A 132 0.60 12.00 0.64
N TYR A 133 0.73 12.07 -0.68
CA TYR A 133 1.79 12.84 -1.35
C TYR A 133 1.18 13.82 -2.35
N GLN A 134 1.75 15.02 -2.39
CA GLN A 134 1.39 16.00 -3.41
C GLN A 134 2.20 15.74 -4.68
N ASN A 135 1.58 16.01 -5.84
CA ASN A 135 2.24 16.00 -7.13
C ASN A 135 2.78 14.63 -7.57
N LEU A 136 2.26 13.54 -7.02
CA LEU A 136 2.60 12.21 -7.49
C LEU A 136 1.34 11.49 -7.95
N SER A 137 1.35 11.08 -9.23
CA SER A 137 0.32 10.21 -9.80
C SER A 137 0.98 8.99 -10.41
N ILE A 138 0.32 7.85 -10.32
CA ILE A 138 0.81 6.59 -10.88
C ILE A 138 -0.26 6.02 -11.80
N THR A 139 0.14 5.63 -13.00
CA THR A 139 -0.71 4.91 -13.95
C THR A 139 -0.22 3.46 -14.02
N ILE A 140 -1.02 2.53 -13.51
CA ILE A 140 -0.59 1.13 -13.38
C ILE A 140 -0.21 0.51 -14.73
N ALA A 141 -0.99 0.82 -15.79
CA ALA A 141 -0.70 0.27 -17.13
C ALA A 141 0.71 0.64 -17.60
N GLU A 142 1.20 1.83 -17.28
CA GLU A 142 2.55 2.27 -17.67
C GLU A 142 3.63 1.46 -16.96
N LEU A 143 3.38 1.02 -15.73
CA LEU A 143 4.32 0.20 -14.98
C LEU A 143 4.48 -1.21 -15.56
N LEU A 144 3.50 -1.65 -16.32
CA LEU A 144 3.46 -3.00 -16.91
C LEU A 144 4.04 -3.07 -18.32
N GLU A 145 4.38 -1.94 -18.90
CA GLU A 145 5.01 -1.86 -20.24
C GLU A 145 6.40 -2.51 -20.26
#